data_87f4b2441ad53cf05d1947371a4359e9
#
_entry.id   87f4b2441ad53cf05d1947371a4359e9
#
_cell.length_a   1.000
_cell.length_b   1.000
_cell.length_c   1.000
_cell.angle_alpha   90.00
_cell.angle_beta   90.00
_cell.angle_gamma   90.00
#
_symmetry.space_group_name_H-M   'P 1'
#
loop_
_entity.id
_entity.type
_entity.pdbx_description
1 polymer ?
#
loop_
_entity_poly.entity_id
_entity_poly.type
_entity_poly.pdbx_seq_one_letter_code
_entity_poly.pdbx_strand_id
1 'polypeptide(L)'
;MKKIIVTGGSGFIGSNLVKYLLKKKYIVINIDKLSYSANPYNLKGISKNKNYHFIKSDINNRKKNIQIFTKYKPYGIINLAAETHVDRSIDNPNNFVQSNILGVYNLLESLRSFIKKNKKKIKLVHVSTDEVFGDVTKGRSDEKFVYNPSSPYSATKASADHLIKAYVRTYKIPAVISNCCNNYGPNQFPEKLIPKLIFNIINNKPLPLYGKGKNSREWIHVKDHCSALLQILLRGKLGESYNVGS
;
A
#
# COMPACT_ATOMS: atom_id res chain seq x y z
N MET A 1 5.64 -2.82 23.71
CA MET A 1 5.33 -3.31 22.36
C MET A 1 5.64 -2.25 21.33
N LYS A 2 6.18 -2.61 20.14
CA LYS A 2 6.43 -1.67 19.05
C LYS A 2 5.10 -1.23 18.41
N LYS A 3 4.98 0.04 18.06
CA LYS A 3 3.81 0.64 17.41
C LYS A 3 4.07 0.75 15.91
N ILE A 4 3.15 0.28 15.08
CA ILE A 4 3.23 0.39 13.61
C ILE A 4 2.02 1.16 13.12
N ILE A 5 2.24 2.18 12.30
CA ILE A 5 1.17 2.84 11.55
C ILE A 5 0.95 2.07 10.25
N VAL A 6 -0.30 1.77 9.94
CA VAL A 6 -0.75 1.26 8.65
C VAL A 6 -1.68 2.31 8.05
N THR A 7 -1.35 2.86 6.91
CA THR A 7 -2.27 3.72 6.15
C THR A 7 -3.03 2.90 5.13
N GLY A 8 -4.29 3.23 4.86
CA GLY A 8 -5.14 2.39 4.02
C GLY A 8 -5.51 1.05 4.67
N GLY A 9 -5.51 1.00 6.01
CA GLY A 9 -5.70 -0.24 6.75
C GLY A 9 -7.13 -0.79 6.75
N SER A 10 -8.11 -0.06 6.22
CA SER A 10 -9.49 -0.54 6.05
C SER A 10 -9.74 -1.15 4.66
N GLY A 11 -8.76 -1.06 3.74
CA GLY A 11 -8.79 -1.72 2.44
C GLY A 11 -8.48 -3.22 2.50
N PHE A 12 -8.37 -3.86 1.34
CA PHE A 12 -8.11 -5.29 1.21
C PHE A 12 -6.80 -5.72 1.89
N ILE A 13 -5.65 -5.29 1.35
CA ILE A 13 -4.34 -5.69 1.88
C ILE A 13 -4.16 -5.13 3.29
N GLY A 14 -4.58 -3.87 3.50
CA GLY A 14 -4.45 -3.19 4.78
C GLY A 14 -5.15 -3.89 5.93
N SER A 15 -6.38 -4.37 5.74
CA SER A 15 -7.13 -5.08 6.78
C SER A 15 -6.51 -6.42 7.16
N ASN A 16 -5.95 -7.14 6.19
CA ASN A 16 -5.19 -8.37 6.43
C ASN A 16 -3.88 -8.07 7.18
N LEU A 17 -3.17 -7.01 6.79
CA LEU A 17 -1.93 -6.59 7.45
C LEU A 17 -2.19 -6.15 8.90
N VAL A 18 -3.24 -5.38 9.16
CA VAL A 18 -3.63 -4.98 10.52
C VAL A 18 -3.85 -6.20 11.41
N LYS A 19 -4.64 -7.19 10.94
CA LYS A 19 -4.88 -8.44 11.66
C LYS A 19 -3.59 -9.23 11.89
N TYR A 20 -2.74 -9.33 10.86
CA TYR A 20 -1.46 -10.00 10.92
C TYR A 20 -0.52 -9.38 11.97
N LEU A 21 -0.39 -8.04 11.98
CA LEU A 21 0.45 -7.32 12.93
C LEU A 21 -0.05 -7.44 14.38
N LEU A 22 -1.36 -7.41 14.60
CA LEU A 22 -1.94 -7.66 15.93
C LEU A 22 -1.65 -9.08 16.42
N LYS A 23 -1.77 -10.10 15.55
CA LYS A 23 -1.39 -11.48 15.87
C LYS A 23 0.10 -11.59 16.23
N LYS A 24 0.95 -10.77 15.60
CA LYS A 24 2.40 -10.66 15.92
C LYS A 24 2.69 -9.76 17.13
N LYS A 25 1.67 -9.39 17.92
CA LYS A 25 1.76 -8.60 19.15
C LYS A 25 2.30 -7.17 18.96
N TYR A 26 2.07 -6.54 17.80
CA TYR A 26 2.29 -5.11 17.61
C TYR A 26 1.08 -4.31 18.06
N ILE A 27 1.29 -3.04 18.41
CA ILE A 27 0.22 -2.04 18.50
C ILE A 27 0.07 -1.43 17.11
N VAL A 28 -1.15 -1.43 16.58
CA VAL A 28 -1.43 -0.97 15.21
C VAL A 28 -2.28 0.29 15.24
N ILE A 29 -1.78 1.33 14.59
CA ILE A 29 -2.51 2.58 14.34
C ILE A 29 -2.92 2.58 12.87
N ASN A 30 -4.20 2.35 12.61
CA ASN A 30 -4.78 2.38 11.27
C ASN A 30 -5.22 3.79 10.93
N ILE A 31 -4.65 4.39 9.88
CA ILE A 31 -5.07 5.67 9.30
C ILE A 31 -5.76 5.39 7.97
N ASP A 32 -7.02 5.75 7.85
CA ASP A 32 -7.78 5.54 6.62
C ASP A 32 -8.78 6.67 6.41
N LYS A 33 -8.91 7.17 5.17
CA LYS A 33 -9.92 8.19 4.83
C LYS A 33 -11.30 7.59 4.59
N LEU A 34 -11.37 6.27 4.44
CA LEU A 34 -12.56 5.49 4.08
C LEU A 34 -13.08 5.87 2.70
N SER A 35 -12.24 5.71 1.67
CA SER A 35 -12.64 5.83 0.27
C SER A 35 -13.56 4.67 -0.14
N TYR A 36 -14.06 4.68 -1.38
CA TYR A 36 -15.05 3.73 -1.88
C TYR A 36 -14.67 2.24 -1.70
N SER A 37 -13.38 1.92 -1.80
CA SER A 37 -12.89 0.54 -1.68
C SER A 37 -12.55 0.12 -0.24
N ALA A 38 -12.63 1.05 0.71
CA ALA A 38 -12.43 0.76 2.12
C ALA A 38 -13.69 0.13 2.74
N ASN A 39 -13.51 -0.96 3.48
CA ASN A 39 -14.59 -1.60 4.18
C ASN A 39 -14.27 -1.77 5.68
N PRO A 40 -14.80 -0.89 6.56
CA PRO A 40 -14.59 -0.99 8.01
C PRO A 40 -15.02 -2.33 8.62
N TYR A 41 -15.99 -3.02 8.02
CA TYR A 41 -16.43 -4.34 8.48
C TYR A 41 -15.33 -5.39 8.43
N ASN A 42 -14.34 -5.22 7.55
CA ASN A 42 -13.16 -6.08 7.51
C ASN A 42 -12.43 -6.16 8.86
N LEU A 43 -12.57 -5.14 9.68
CA LEU A 43 -11.90 -4.99 10.99
C LEU A 43 -12.87 -5.08 12.19
N LYS A 44 -14.17 -5.37 11.98
CA LYS A 44 -15.17 -5.43 13.05
C LYS A 44 -14.75 -6.35 14.20
N GLY A 45 -14.21 -7.54 13.90
CA GLY A 45 -13.78 -8.52 14.90
C GLY A 45 -12.60 -8.10 15.79
N ILE A 46 -11.90 -7.02 15.42
CA ILE A 46 -10.76 -6.49 16.20
C ILE A 46 -10.98 -5.08 16.73
N SER A 47 -12.13 -4.48 16.50
CA SER A 47 -12.43 -3.09 16.88
C SER A 47 -12.28 -2.81 18.40
N LYS A 48 -12.52 -3.82 19.23
CA LYS A 48 -12.36 -3.75 20.70
C LYS A 48 -10.96 -4.16 21.19
N ASN A 49 -10.03 -4.49 20.30
CA ASN A 49 -8.68 -4.89 20.70
C ASN A 49 -7.91 -3.66 21.21
N LYS A 50 -7.41 -3.72 22.46
CA LYS A 50 -6.66 -2.62 23.13
C LYS A 50 -5.40 -2.18 22.36
N ASN A 51 -4.87 -3.03 21.49
CA ASN A 51 -3.70 -2.74 20.69
C ASN A 51 -4.05 -2.23 19.27
N TYR A 52 -5.33 -2.01 18.95
CA TYR A 52 -5.81 -1.46 17.70
C TYR A 52 -6.37 -0.06 17.88
N HIS A 53 -5.89 0.88 17.10
CA HIS A 53 -6.37 2.26 17.09
C HIS A 53 -6.74 2.65 15.67
N PHE A 54 -7.98 3.06 15.46
CA PHE A 54 -8.45 3.60 14.19
C PHE A 54 -8.48 5.13 14.23
N ILE A 55 -7.99 5.75 13.16
CA ILE A 55 -8.01 7.21 12.98
C ILE A 55 -8.52 7.49 11.57
N LYS A 56 -9.71 8.08 11.46
CA LYS A 56 -10.22 8.56 10.18
C LYS A 56 -9.45 9.81 9.77
N SER A 57 -8.60 9.69 8.75
CA SER A 57 -7.80 10.80 8.22
C SER A 57 -7.27 10.46 6.82
N ASP A 58 -7.14 11.48 5.99
CA ASP A 58 -6.40 11.40 4.73
C ASP A 58 -4.89 11.61 5.00
N ILE A 59 -4.02 10.85 4.32
CA ILE A 59 -2.56 11.05 4.38
C ILE A 59 -2.13 12.40 3.82
N ASN A 60 -2.98 13.08 3.05
CA ASN A 60 -2.78 14.47 2.62
C ASN A 60 -2.79 15.47 3.78
N ASN A 61 -3.37 15.13 4.93
CA ASN A 61 -3.45 16.02 6.07
C ASN A 61 -2.14 16.02 6.87
N ARG A 62 -1.18 16.85 6.45
CA ARG A 62 0.15 16.98 7.08
C ARG A 62 0.07 17.29 8.58
N LYS A 63 -0.79 18.23 8.98
CA LYS A 63 -0.96 18.60 10.41
C LYS A 63 -1.39 17.38 11.24
N LYS A 64 -2.37 16.63 10.74
CA LYS A 64 -2.86 15.44 11.41
C LYS A 64 -1.81 14.32 11.46
N ASN A 65 -1.08 14.10 10.38
CA ASN A 65 0.02 13.12 10.35
C ASN A 65 1.07 13.43 11.41
N ILE A 66 1.52 14.69 11.52
CA ILE A 66 2.51 15.12 12.52
C ILE A 66 1.97 14.91 13.94
N GLN A 67 0.70 15.25 14.21
CA GLN A 67 0.06 14.99 15.50
C GLN A 67 0.06 13.50 15.85
N ILE A 68 -0.28 12.62 14.88
CA ILE A 68 -0.28 11.16 15.06
C ILE A 68 1.13 10.66 15.36
N PHE A 69 2.13 11.08 14.57
CA PHE A 69 3.53 10.68 14.80
C PHE A 69 4.03 11.11 16.18
N THR A 70 3.68 12.32 16.62
CA THR A 70 4.05 12.84 17.94
C THR A 70 3.38 12.06 19.07
N LYS A 71 2.07 11.78 18.95
CA LYS A 71 1.30 11.04 19.96
C LYS A 71 1.76 9.59 20.10
N TYR A 72 1.91 8.89 18.98
CA TYR A 72 2.16 7.45 19.01
C TYR A 72 3.64 7.08 18.97
N LYS A 73 4.51 7.97 18.47
CA LYS A 73 5.96 7.74 18.31
C LYS A 73 6.26 6.37 17.68
N PRO A 74 5.71 6.06 16.47
CA PRO A 74 5.75 4.73 15.91
C PRO A 74 7.18 4.24 15.65
N TYR A 75 7.35 2.92 15.62
CA TYR A 75 8.56 2.25 15.16
C TYR A 75 8.70 2.35 13.64
N GLY A 76 7.58 2.23 12.90
CA GLY A 76 7.55 2.33 11.46
C GLY A 76 6.15 2.59 10.92
N ILE A 77 6.10 2.91 9.63
CA ILE A 77 4.88 3.16 8.85
C ILE A 77 4.89 2.21 7.66
N ILE A 78 3.77 1.53 7.40
CA ILE A 78 3.54 0.80 6.15
C ILE A 78 2.42 1.54 5.41
N ASN A 79 2.79 2.16 4.28
CA ASN A 79 1.87 2.99 3.50
C ASN A 79 1.21 2.17 2.40
N LEU A 80 -0.06 1.81 2.63
CA LEU A 80 -0.95 1.13 1.68
C LEU A 80 -2.05 2.07 1.15
N ALA A 81 -2.12 3.31 1.66
CA ALA A 81 -3.12 4.27 1.19
C ALA A 81 -2.85 4.66 -0.27
N ALA A 82 -3.75 4.26 -1.15
CA ALA A 82 -3.68 4.51 -2.58
C ALA A 82 -5.05 4.30 -3.24
N GLU A 83 -5.28 4.95 -4.38
CA GLU A 83 -6.28 4.53 -5.36
C GLU A 83 -5.63 3.50 -6.29
N THR A 84 -6.34 2.37 -6.59
CA THR A 84 -5.69 1.17 -7.17
C THR A 84 -6.45 0.52 -8.33
N HIS A 85 -7.53 1.11 -8.84
CA HIS A 85 -8.30 0.52 -9.93
C HIS A 85 -7.87 1.11 -11.27
N VAL A 86 -7.25 0.31 -12.13
CA VAL A 86 -6.69 0.77 -13.42
C VAL A 86 -7.76 1.45 -14.27
N ASP A 87 -8.91 0.78 -14.53
CA ASP A 87 -9.97 1.34 -15.38
C ASP A 87 -10.46 2.69 -14.85
N ARG A 88 -10.69 2.81 -13.54
CA ARG A 88 -11.05 4.10 -12.92
C ARG A 88 -9.96 5.16 -13.06
N SER A 89 -8.70 4.77 -13.18
CA SER A 89 -7.62 5.73 -13.41
C SER A 89 -7.63 6.27 -14.83
N ILE A 90 -8.15 5.49 -15.78
CA ILE A 90 -8.34 5.93 -17.18
C ILE A 90 -9.52 6.90 -17.24
N ASP A 91 -10.63 6.57 -16.58
CA ASP A 91 -11.84 7.41 -16.57
C ASP A 91 -11.63 8.74 -15.82
N ASN A 92 -10.97 8.70 -14.65
CA ASN A 92 -10.73 9.87 -13.81
C ASN A 92 -9.38 9.79 -13.08
N PRO A 93 -8.29 10.25 -13.69
CA PRO A 93 -6.95 10.19 -13.11
C PRO A 93 -6.73 11.13 -11.92
N ASN A 94 -7.54 12.16 -11.75
CA ASN A 94 -7.33 13.18 -10.70
C ASN A 94 -7.25 12.59 -9.30
N ASN A 95 -8.15 11.67 -8.94
CA ASN A 95 -8.15 11.02 -7.63
C ASN A 95 -6.85 10.24 -7.37
N PHE A 96 -6.28 9.66 -8.43
CA PHE A 96 -5.01 8.92 -8.36
C PHE A 96 -3.83 9.86 -8.13
N VAL A 97 -3.77 11.01 -8.82
CA VAL A 97 -2.77 12.05 -8.58
C VAL A 97 -2.85 12.54 -7.14
N GLN A 98 -4.06 12.86 -6.66
CA GLN A 98 -4.28 13.36 -5.30
C GLN A 98 -3.89 12.35 -4.23
N SER A 99 -4.26 11.09 -4.38
CA SER A 99 -3.98 10.06 -3.38
C SER A 99 -2.57 9.49 -3.47
N ASN A 100 -2.11 9.15 -4.70
CA ASN A 100 -0.89 8.39 -4.88
C ASN A 100 0.36 9.28 -4.97
N ILE A 101 0.26 10.49 -5.52
CA ILE A 101 1.39 11.42 -5.61
C ILE A 101 1.37 12.42 -4.46
N LEU A 102 0.32 13.26 -4.38
CA LEU A 102 0.26 14.30 -3.35
C LEU A 102 0.13 13.72 -1.95
N GLY A 103 -0.61 12.61 -1.78
CA GLY A 103 -0.69 11.88 -0.52
C GLY A 103 0.67 11.39 -0.03
N VAL A 104 1.46 10.80 -0.92
CA VAL A 104 2.82 10.33 -0.58
C VAL A 104 3.75 11.51 -0.30
N TYR A 105 3.71 12.56 -1.11
CA TYR A 105 4.46 13.80 -0.85
C TYR A 105 4.15 14.38 0.54
N ASN A 106 2.87 14.51 0.89
CA ASN A 106 2.46 15.06 2.19
C ASN A 106 2.86 14.15 3.36
N LEU A 107 2.84 12.82 3.16
CA LEU A 107 3.34 11.87 4.16
C LEU A 107 4.85 12.02 4.37
N LEU A 108 5.64 12.14 3.29
CA LEU A 108 7.08 12.37 3.32
C LEU A 108 7.44 13.69 4.01
N GLU A 109 6.75 14.78 3.70
CA GLU A 109 6.94 16.07 4.34
C GLU A 109 6.57 16.05 5.84
N SER A 110 5.54 15.28 6.20
CA SER A 110 5.17 15.07 7.61
C SER A 110 6.28 14.31 8.36
N LEU A 111 6.85 13.27 7.74
CA LEU A 111 7.99 12.53 8.29
C LEU A 111 9.23 13.42 8.43
N ARG A 112 9.56 14.19 7.39
CA ARG A 112 10.70 15.12 7.39
C ARG A 112 10.57 16.13 8.53
N SER A 113 9.41 16.75 8.66
CA SER A 113 9.12 17.72 9.74
C SER A 113 9.22 17.08 11.13
N PHE A 114 8.65 15.88 11.30
CA PHE A 114 8.71 15.14 12.56
C PHE A 114 10.16 14.76 12.94
N ILE A 115 10.93 14.21 12.00
CA ILE A 115 12.33 13.80 12.22
C ILE A 115 13.19 15.00 12.57
N LYS A 116 13.04 16.13 11.86
CA LYS A 116 13.77 17.37 12.14
C LYS A 116 13.54 17.85 13.58
N LYS A 117 12.27 17.85 14.03
CA LYS A 117 11.88 18.32 15.36
C LYS A 117 12.27 17.35 16.48
N ASN A 118 12.07 16.05 16.29
CA ASN A 118 12.15 15.05 17.37
C ASN A 118 13.46 14.25 17.36
N LYS A 119 14.32 14.40 16.34
CA LYS A 119 15.55 13.61 16.13
C LYS A 119 15.32 12.10 16.11
N LYS A 120 14.08 11.64 16.02
CA LYS A 120 13.69 10.23 15.99
C LYS A 120 13.35 9.80 14.57
N LYS A 121 14.04 8.79 14.08
CA LYS A 121 13.75 8.19 12.76
C LYS A 121 12.56 7.23 12.85
N ILE A 122 11.67 7.29 11.85
CA ILE A 122 10.55 6.38 11.64
C ILE A 122 10.73 5.79 10.25
N LYS A 123 10.93 4.48 10.15
CA LYS A 123 11.09 3.81 8.85
C LYS A 123 9.75 3.73 8.12
N LEU A 124 9.73 4.14 6.86
CA LEU A 124 8.59 4.04 5.94
C LEU A 124 8.79 2.86 5.00
N VAL A 125 7.81 1.98 4.91
CA VAL A 125 7.66 1.02 3.80
C VAL A 125 6.54 1.55 2.91
N HIS A 126 6.86 1.92 1.70
CA HIS A 126 5.86 2.30 0.69
C HIS A 126 5.49 1.09 -0.15
N VAL A 127 4.21 0.78 -0.19
CA VAL A 127 3.72 -0.33 -1.00
C VAL A 127 3.38 0.20 -2.38
N SER A 128 4.19 -0.17 -3.36
CA SER A 128 4.04 0.08 -4.79
C SER A 128 3.49 -1.16 -5.50
N THR A 129 3.72 -1.28 -6.79
CA THR A 129 3.21 -2.35 -7.66
C THR A 129 4.25 -2.73 -8.70
N ASP A 130 4.20 -3.96 -9.21
CA ASP A 130 4.97 -4.42 -10.35
C ASP A 130 4.55 -3.72 -11.67
N GLU A 131 3.34 -3.16 -11.72
CA GLU A 131 2.85 -2.41 -12.89
C GLU A 131 3.69 -1.16 -13.23
N VAL A 132 4.57 -0.71 -12.31
CA VAL A 132 5.53 0.38 -12.60
C VAL A 132 6.56 -0.03 -13.67
N PHE A 133 6.79 -1.33 -13.86
CA PHE A 133 7.71 -1.85 -14.87
C PHE A 133 7.08 -1.95 -16.26
N GLY A 134 5.75 -1.81 -16.37
CA GLY A 134 5.02 -1.98 -17.62
C GLY A 134 4.90 -3.44 -18.06
N ASP A 135 4.69 -3.65 -19.35
CA ASP A 135 4.55 -5.00 -19.93
C ASP A 135 5.92 -5.67 -20.09
N VAL A 136 6.17 -6.69 -19.29
CA VAL A 136 7.38 -7.53 -19.39
C VAL A 136 7.06 -8.72 -20.29
N THR A 137 7.41 -8.61 -21.57
CA THR A 137 7.07 -9.62 -22.59
C THR A 137 7.95 -10.87 -22.55
N LYS A 138 9.17 -10.77 -21.97
CA LYS A 138 10.13 -11.88 -21.84
C LYS A 138 10.84 -11.78 -20.49
N GLY A 139 11.01 -12.91 -19.81
CA GLY A 139 11.72 -12.98 -18.53
C GLY A 139 10.93 -12.40 -17.36
N ARG A 140 11.65 -11.85 -16.39
CA ARG A 140 11.09 -11.23 -15.16
C ARG A 140 11.77 -9.88 -14.91
N SER A 141 11.04 -8.93 -14.35
CA SER A 141 11.62 -7.67 -13.87
C SER A 141 12.30 -7.89 -12.53
N ASP A 142 13.53 -7.45 -12.39
CA ASP A 142 14.22 -7.30 -11.12
C ASP A 142 14.02 -5.87 -10.57
N GLU A 143 14.56 -5.58 -9.38
CA GLU A 143 14.41 -4.27 -8.73
C GLU A 143 15.17 -3.14 -9.43
N LYS A 144 16.03 -3.46 -10.42
CA LYS A 144 16.79 -2.51 -11.25
C LYS A 144 16.14 -2.27 -12.59
N PHE A 145 15.08 -3.02 -12.92
CA PHE A 145 14.37 -2.88 -14.18
C PHE A 145 13.84 -1.45 -14.37
N VAL A 146 13.90 -0.95 -15.59
CA VAL A 146 13.47 0.42 -15.91
C VAL A 146 11.95 0.53 -15.76
N TYR A 147 11.49 1.60 -15.13
CA TYR A 147 10.07 1.90 -15.02
C TYR A 147 9.51 2.35 -16.37
N ASN A 148 8.46 1.67 -16.82
CA ASN A 148 7.74 1.96 -18.07
C ASN A 148 6.22 1.82 -17.86
N PRO A 149 5.59 2.61 -16.95
CA PRO A 149 4.20 2.45 -16.59
C PRO A 149 3.27 2.69 -17.78
N SER A 150 2.27 1.81 -17.96
CA SER A 150 1.34 1.80 -19.09
C SER A 150 -0.06 2.35 -18.79
N SER A 151 -0.33 2.76 -17.55
CA SER A 151 -1.63 3.33 -17.14
C SER A 151 -1.45 4.55 -16.26
N PRO A 152 -2.48 5.43 -16.13
CA PRO A 152 -2.42 6.54 -15.16
C PRO A 152 -2.19 6.07 -13.73
N TYR A 153 -2.78 4.93 -13.32
CA TYR A 153 -2.51 4.31 -12.02
C TYR A 153 -1.03 3.99 -11.84
N SER A 154 -0.46 3.18 -12.74
CA SER A 154 0.94 2.76 -12.63
C SER A 154 1.90 3.95 -12.74
N ALA A 155 1.57 4.97 -13.55
CA ALA A 155 2.34 6.21 -13.64
C ALA A 155 2.34 6.99 -12.31
N THR A 156 1.21 7.06 -11.61
CA THR A 156 1.15 7.71 -10.28
C THR A 156 1.94 6.94 -9.23
N LYS A 157 1.98 5.61 -9.30
CA LYS A 157 2.79 4.77 -8.41
C LYS A 157 4.29 4.94 -8.70
N ALA A 158 4.69 4.91 -9.97
CA ALA A 158 6.07 5.18 -10.38
C ALA A 158 6.55 6.58 -9.93
N SER A 159 5.69 7.60 -10.06
CA SER A 159 5.97 8.96 -9.58
C SER A 159 6.20 9.00 -8.07
N ALA A 160 5.38 8.29 -7.28
CA ALA A 160 5.56 8.17 -5.84
C ALA A 160 6.88 7.48 -5.47
N ASP A 161 7.25 6.42 -6.18
CA ASP A 161 8.51 5.70 -5.98
C ASP A 161 9.73 6.61 -6.24
N HIS A 162 9.69 7.41 -7.31
CA HIS A 162 10.73 8.40 -7.60
C HIS A 162 10.80 9.49 -6.53
N LEU A 163 9.67 9.98 -6.02
CA LEU A 163 9.66 10.92 -4.90
C LEU A 163 10.33 10.31 -3.67
N ILE A 164 10.02 9.07 -3.32
CA ILE A 164 10.62 8.39 -2.17
C ILE A 164 12.13 8.24 -2.34
N LYS A 165 12.60 7.76 -3.50
CA LYS A 165 14.03 7.65 -3.81
C LYS A 165 14.74 9.00 -3.68
N ALA A 166 14.13 10.08 -4.19
CA ALA A 166 14.65 11.44 -4.07
C ALA A 166 14.72 11.90 -2.60
N TYR A 167 13.69 11.64 -1.80
CA TYR A 167 13.65 12.01 -0.37
C TYR A 167 14.66 11.23 0.48
N VAL A 168 14.88 9.95 0.18
CA VAL A 168 15.94 9.16 0.80
C VAL A 168 17.31 9.78 0.50
N ARG A 169 17.58 10.07 -0.78
CA ARG A 169 18.87 10.61 -1.21
C ARG A 169 19.14 12.01 -0.65
N THR A 170 18.16 12.93 -0.78
CA THR A 170 18.33 14.35 -0.44
C THR A 170 18.17 14.61 1.06
N TYR A 171 17.10 14.09 1.67
CA TYR A 171 16.73 14.41 3.04
C TYR A 171 17.02 13.30 4.04
N LYS A 172 17.61 12.18 3.58
CA LYS A 172 17.91 11.01 4.41
C LYS A 172 16.69 10.46 5.15
N ILE A 173 15.52 10.57 4.52
CA ILE A 173 14.29 9.94 5.04
C ILE A 173 14.47 8.41 5.00
N PRO A 174 14.26 7.71 6.12
CA PRO A 174 14.45 6.27 6.18
C PRO A 174 13.28 5.55 5.52
N ALA A 175 13.32 5.34 4.22
CA ALA A 175 12.25 4.68 3.47
C ALA A 175 12.78 3.52 2.62
N VAL A 176 11.88 2.58 2.33
CA VAL A 176 12.05 1.45 1.41
C VAL A 176 10.77 1.29 0.59
N ILE A 177 10.89 0.71 -0.60
CA ILE A 177 9.78 0.47 -1.51
C ILE A 177 9.53 -1.03 -1.61
N SER A 178 8.27 -1.43 -1.74
CA SER A 178 7.84 -2.80 -2.03
C SER A 178 7.00 -2.80 -3.30
N ASN A 179 7.51 -3.40 -4.38
CA ASN A 179 6.77 -3.58 -5.63
C ASN A 179 6.11 -4.97 -5.59
N CYS A 180 4.79 -5.03 -5.38
CA CYS A 180 4.08 -6.29 -5.29
C CYS A 180 3.35 -6.61 -6.58
N CYS A 181 3.29 -7.91 -6.92
CA CYS A 181 2.41 -8.44 -7.95
C CYS A 181 0.95 -8.45 -7.48
N ASN A 182 0.03 -8.99 -8.31
CA ASN A 182 -1.38 -9.04 -7.97
C ASN A 182 -1.63 -9.86 -6.70
N ASN A 183 -2.36 -9.27 -5.78
CA ASN A 183 -2.75 -9.93 -4.53
C ASN A 183 -4.12 -10.57 -4.65
N TYR A 184 -4.31 -11.71 -3.99
CA TYR A 184 -5.62 -12.34 -3.81
C TYR A 184 -5.82 -12.82 -2.38
N GLY A 185 -7.09 -13.00 -1.97
CA GLY A 185 -7.42 -13.53 -0.67
C GLY A 185 -8.62 -12.85 0.03
N PRO A 186 -8.82 -13.13 1.32
CA PRO A 186 -9.96 -12.63 2.08
C PRO A 186 -10.04 -11.10 2.11
N ASN A 187 -11.26 -10.56 2.03
CA ASN A 187 -11.58 -9.13 2.02
C ASN A 187 -11.20 -8.39 0.72
N GLN A 188 -10.85 -9.10 -0.35
CA GLN A 188 -10.63 -8.46 -1.64
C GLN A 188 -11.93 -7.86 -2.16
N PHE A 189 -11.85 -6.64 -2.71
CA PHE A 189 -13.02 -5.89 -3.16
C PHE A 189 -13.69 -6.61 -4.36
N PRO A 190 -15.03 -6.70 -4.40
CA PRO A 190 -15.77 -7.55 -5.37
C PRO A 190 -15.57 -7.18 -6.85
N GLU A 191 -15.13 -5.97 -7.16
CA GLU A 191 -14.84 -5.54 -8.54
C GLU A 191 -13.59 -6.18 -9.14
N LYS A 192 -12.69 -6.71 -8.28
CA LYS A 192 -11.43 -7.31 -8.73
C LYS A 192 -11.67 -8.70 -9.33
N LEU A 193 -10.75 -9.13 -10.21
CA LEU A 193 -10.91 -10.32 -11.05
C LEU A 193 -11.33 -11.57 -10.25
N ILE A 194 -10.53 -11.99 -9.28
CA ILE A 194 -10.78 -13.25 -8.57
C ILE A 194 -12.10 -13.25 -7.81
N PRO A 195 -12.44 -12.27 -6.95
CA PRO A 195 -13.75 -12.27 -6.29
C PRO A 195 -14.90 -12.11 -7.27
N LYS A 196 -14.74 -11.39 -8.38
CA LYS A 196 -15.77 -11.27 -9.43
C LYS A 196 -16.02 -12.60 -10.14
N LEU A 197 -14.95 -13.35 -10.46
CA LEU A 197 -15.10 -14.70 -11.03
C LEU A 197 -15.84 -15.64 -10.08
N ILE A 198 -15.43 -15.67 -8.80
CA ILE A 198 -16.10 -16.49 -7.76
C ILE A 198 -17.58 -16.12 -7.65
N PHE A 199 -17.91 -14.83 -7.56
CA PHE A 199 -19.29 -14.36 -7.48
C PHE A 199 -20.10 -14.77 -8.70
N ASN A 200 -19.55 -14.64 -9.91
CA ASN A 200 -20.24 -14.99 -11.14
C ASN A 200 -20.48 -16.51 -11.23
N ILE A 201 -19.49 -17.33 -10.88
CA ILE A 201 -19.62 -18.80 -10.85
C ILE A 201 -20.77 -19.23 -9.91
N ILE A 202 -20.76 -18.72 -8.66
CA ILE A 202 -21.80 -19.08 -7.67
C ILE A 202 -23.20 -18.65 -8.12
N ASN A 203 -23.32 -17.57 -8.91
CA ASN A 203 -24.59 -17.03 -9.38
C ASN A 203 -24.93 -17.44 -10.83
N ASN A 204 -24.23 -18.40 -11.41
CA ASN A 204 -24.39 -18.86 -12.79
C ASN A 204 -24.37 -17.71 -13.82
N LYS A 205 -23.50 -16.69 -13.60
CA LYS A 205 -23.33 -15.55 -14.51
C LYS A 205 -22.15 -15.76 -15.45
N PRO A 206 -22.14 -15.14 -16.64
CA PRO A 206 -21.01 -15.19 -17.56
C PRO A 206 -19.72 -14.69 -16.91
N LEU A 207 -18.62 -15.37 -17.22
CA LEU A 207 -17.30 -14.97 -16.74
C LEU A 207 -16.70 -13.87 -17.65
N PRO A 208 -16.21 -12.76 -17.10
CA PRO A 208 -15.58 -11.71 -17.89
C PRO A 208 -14.26 -12.20 -18.48
N LEU A 209 -14.07 -12.01 -19.77
CA LEU A 209 -12.82 -12.25 -20.47
C LEU A 209 -12.30 -10.93 -21.02
N TYR A 210 -11.11 -10.52 -20.59
CA TYR A 210 -10.47 -9.31 -21.09
C TYR A 210 -9.71 -9.60 -22.38
N GLY A 211 -10.05 -8.88 -23.45
CA GLY A 211 -9.49 -9.06 -24.79
C GLY A 211 -9.62 -10.51 -25.27
N LYS A 212 -8.51 -11.14 -25.65
CA LYS A 212 -8.47 -12.55 -26.11
C LYS A 212 -8.06 -13.54 -25.00
N GLY A 213 -8.02 -13.11 -23.72
CA GLY A 213 -7.60 -13.96 -22.60
C GLY A 213 -6.12 -14.33 -22.56
N LYS A 214 -5.27 -13.64 -23.32
CA LYS A 214 -3.82 -13.91 -23.39
C LYS A 214 -2.99 -13.20 -22.33
N ASN A 215 -3.62 -12.39 -21.48
CA ASN A 215 -2.93 -11.65 -20.41
C ASN A 215 -2.43 -12.61 -19.34
N SER A 216 -1.13 -12.60 -19.07
CA SER A 216 -0.51 -13.29 -17.95
C SER A 216 -0.29 -12.33 -16.79
N ARG A 217 -0.48 -12.80 -15.57
CA ARG A 217 -0.25 -12.03 -14.34
C ARG A 217 0.33 -12.93 -13.26
N GLU A 218 1.26 -12.40 -12.51
CA GLU A 218 1.77 -13.04 -11.31
C GLU A 218 0.83 -12.78 -10.13
N TRP A 219 0.67 -13.75 -9.23
CA TRP A 219 -0.27 -13.67 -8.10
C TRP A 219 0.37 -14.12 -6.80
N ILE A 220 0.15 -13.36 -5.74
CA ILE A 220 0.58 -13.71 -4.39
C ILE A 220 -0.61 -13.70 -3.43
N HIS A 221 -0.65 -14.68 -2.52
CA HIS A 221 -1.66 -14.65 -1.47
C HIS A 221 -1.38 -13.52 -0.48
N VAL A 222 -2.44 -12.79 -0.08
CA VAL A 222 -2.31 -11.57 0.75
C VAL A 222 -1.62 -11.80 2.10
N LYS A 223 -1.67 -13.01 2.66
CA LYS A 223 -0.95 -13.34 3.91
C LYS A 223 0.57 -13.34 3.71
N ASP A 224 1.03 -13.84 2.57
CA ASP A 224 2.45 -13.89 2.25
C ASP A 224 2.98 -12.48 1.98
N HIS A 225 2.21 -11.67 1.26
CA HIS A 225 2.52 -10.25 1.11
C HIS A 225 2.58 -9.51 2.47
N CYS A 226 1.62 -9.74 3.38
CA CYS A 226 1.68 -9.16 4.73
C CYS A 226 2.93 -9.58 5.50
N SER A 227 3.37 -10.83 5.35
CA SER A 227 4.62 -11.33 5.94
C SER A 227 5.84 -10.63 5.35
N ALA A 228 5.90 -10.52 4.02
CA ALA A 228 6.96 -9.82 3.31
C ALA A 228 7.06 -8.34 3.74
N LEU A 229 5.94 -7.62 3.82
CA LEU A 229 5.89 -6.22 4.27
C LEU A 229 6.47 -6.04 5.68
N LEU A 230 6.17 -6.96 6.61
CA LEU A 230 6.77 -6.93 7.94
C LEU A 230 8.28 -7.19 7.88
N GLN A 231 8.75 -8.14 7.08
CA GLN A 231 10.18 -8.41 6.91
C GLN A 231 10.91 -7.21 6.30
N ILE A 232 10.33 -6.57 5.28
CA ILE A 232 10.88 -5.35 4.67
C ILE A 232 10.95 -4.22 5.69
N LEU A 233 9.93 -4.04 6.55
CA LEU A 233 9.97 -3.05 7.62
C LEU A 233 11.12 -3.33 8.60
N LEU A 234 11.32 -4.59 8.99
CA LEU A 234 12.31 -4.97 9.99
C LEU A 234 13.74 -5.00 9.44
N ARG A 235 13.95 -5.51 8.24
CA ARG A 235 15.26 -5.88 7.68
C ARG A 235 15.64 -5.15 6.39
N GLY A 236 14.67 -4.58 5.63
CA GLY A 236 14.94 -3.92 4.36
C GLY A 236 15.97 -2.81 4.48
N LYS A 237 16.90 -2.72 3.53
CA LYS A 237 17.91 -1.66 3.45
C LYS A 237 17.27 -0.36 2.99
N LEU A 238 17.65 0.75 3.62
CA LEU A 238 17.09 2.08 3.30
C LEU A 238 17.46 2.49 1.88
N GLY A 239 16.48 2.99 1.14
CA GLY A 239 16.64 3.42 -0.25
C GLY A 239 16.43 2.31 -1.27
N GLU A 240 16.39 1.05 -0.84
CA GLU A 240 16.19 -0.08 -1.75
C GLU A 240 14.71 -0.32 -2.06
N SER A 241 14.48 -0.95 -3.21
CA SER A 241 13.20 -1.53 -3.64
C SER A 241 13.25 -3.05 -3.47
N TYR A 242 12.11 -3.66 -3.24
CA TYR A 242 11.95 -5.11 -3.10
C TYR A 242 10.75 -5.58 -3.93
N ASN A 243 10.98 -6.48 -4.88
CA ASN A 243 9.89 -7.15 -5.57
C ASN A 243 9.28 -8.22 -4.66
N VAL A 244 7.96 -8.27 -4.61
CA VAL A 244 7.21 -9.23 -3.80
C VAL A 244 6.21 -9.96 -4.69
N GLY A 245 6.58 -11.15 -5.08
CA GLY A 245 5.84 -12.04 -5.97
C GLY A 245 5.99 -13.51 -5.57
N SER A 246 5.55 -14.42 -6.41
CA SER A 246 5.64 -15.87 -6.24
C SER A 246 6.77 -16.49 -7.06
#